data_166d8608e73e0c4a455e91a129c320ea
#
_entry.id   166d8608e73e0c4a455e91a129c320ea
#
_cell.length_a   1.000
_cell.length_b   1.000
_cell.length_c   1.000
_cell.angle_alpha   90.00
_cell.angle_beta   90.00
_cell.angle_gamma   90.00
#
_symmetry.space_group_name_H-M   'P 1'
#
loop_
_entity.id
_entity.type
_entity.pdbx_description
1 polymer ?
#
loop_
_entity_poly.entity_id
_entity_poly.type
_entity_poly.pdbx_seq_one_letter_code
_entity_poly.pdbx_strand_id
1 'polypeptide(L)'
;MIIKLLVVLIALLAASNNGFAATRYQTHASIYQTVTHFITGQLGESADYDIQISPLDNRLKLPQCADQLTAFTAHNEPLRAGRFSVGVRCSEGPKPWSIYTTGSLKIMQEVLVLTRPVSRGQILTRQMLAIEKRDQARLRGGYFNRIESVENKQSLRNLPTGSVITFNNVSDAVLIKRGESITISASSPGYNVRMQGKAMMDGVKGQSIRVKNVSSGRTITATVIKPGLVSIIQ
;
A
#
# COMPACT_ATOMS: atom_id res chain seq x y z
N MET A 1 26.75 -38.74 -72.51
CA MET A 1 27.61 -37.62 -71.99
C MET A 1 26.88 -36.44 -71.52
N ILE A 2 25.73 -36.11 -72.11
CA ILE A 2 24.89 -34.92 -71.75
C ILE A 2 24.21 -35.04 -70.38
N ILE A 3 23.75 -36.24 -69.96
CA ILE A 3 23.06 -36.49 -68.68
C ILE A 3 23.97 -36.29 -67.46
N LYS A 4 25.24 -36.65 -67.58
CA LYS A 4 26.23 -36.42 -66.49
C LYS A 4 26.60 -34.96 -66.28
N LEU A 5 26.52 -34.15 -67.35
CA LEU A 5 26.76 -32.71 -67.30
C LEU A 5 25.59 -31.97 -66.60
N LEU A 6 24.35 -32.45 -66.83
CA LEU A 6 23.13 -31.87 -66.26
C LEU A 6 23.05 -32.10 -64.73
N VAL A 7 23.48 -33.29 -64.25
CA VAL A 7 23.49 -33.61 -62.81
C VAL A 7 24.55 -32.79 -62.06
N VAL A 8 25.67 -32.50 -62.66
CA VAL A 8 26.72 -31.66 -62.03
C VAL A 8 26.26 -30.18 -61.97
N LEU A 9 25.50 -29.68 -62.96
CA LEU A 9 24.99 -28.32 -62.97
C LEU A 9 23.89 -28.11 -61.91
N ILE A 10 23.04 -29.12 -61.66
CA ILE A 10 22.00 -29.06 -60.61
C ILE A 10 22.62 -29.16 -59.23
N ALA A 11 23.73 -29.90 -59.01
CA ALA A 11 24.45 -30.00 -57.77
C ALA A 11 25.17 -28.68 -57.39
N LEU A 12 25.62 -27.89 -58.36
CA LEU A 12 26.24 -26.57 -58.11
C LEU A 12 25.22 -25.48 -57.76
N LEU A 13 23.95 -25.59 -58.15
CA LEU A 13 22.91 -24.64 -57.81
C LEU A 13 22.35 -24.82 -56.38
N ALA A 14 22.58 -25.98 -55.76
CA ALA A 14 22.08 -26.27 -54.39
C ALA A 14 23.05 -25.75 -53.27
N ALA A 15 24.24 -25.25 -53.61
CA ALA A 15 25.28 -24.92 -52.65
C ALA A 15 25.33 -23.41 -52.24
N SER A 16 24.42 -22.57 -52.71
CA SER A 16 24.53 -21.11 -52.51
C SER A 16 23.48 -20.50 -51.59
N ASN A 17 22.80 -21.28 -50.74
CA ASN A 17 21.99 -20.73 -49.65
C ASN A 17 22.81 -20.51 -48.36
N ASN A 18 23.96 -19.84 -48.46
CA ASN A 18 24.57 -19.18 -47.32
C ASN A 18 23.70 -17.96 -46.96
N GLY A 19 22.56 -18.20 -46.34
CA GLY A 19 21.76 -17.13 -45.74
C GLY A 19 22.63 -16.44 -44.67
N PHE A 20 23.15 -15.27 -45.01
CA PHE A 20 23.65 -14.36 -43.98
C PHE A 20 22.54 -14.15 -42.99
N ALA A 21 22.61 -14.80 -41.84
CA ALA A 21 21.70 -14.52 -40.71
C ALA A 21 21.91 -13.06 -40.33
N ALA A 22 21.06 -12.18 -40.82
CA ALA A 22 21.06 -10.78 -40.43
C ALA A 22 20.94 -10.74 -38.90
N THR A 23 21.93 -10.17 -38.23
CA THR A 23 21.92 -10.03 -36.77
C THR A 23 20.68 -9.24 -36.39
N ARG A 24 19.67 -9.93 -35.91
CA ARG A 24 18.46 -9.29 -35.40
C ARG A 24 18.74 -8.72 -34.02
N TYR A 25 18.34 -7.47 -33.82
CA TYR A 25 18.48 -6.80 -32.55
C TYR A 25 17.16 -6.82 -31.79
N GLN A 26 17.24 -6.91 -30.46
CA GLN A 26 16.12 -6.79 -29.56
C GLN A 26 15.55 -5.37 -29.65
N THR A 27 14.24 -5.26 -29.81
CA THR A 27 13.57 -3.94 -29.85
C THR A 27 13.49 -3.34 -28.44
N HIS A 28 13.68 -2.02 -28.31
CA HIS A 28 13.47 -1.35 -27.03
C HIS A 28 12.00 -1.49 -26.55
N ALA A 29 11.05 -1.53 -27.50
CA ALA A 29 9.63 -1.73 -27.19
C ALA A 29 9.37 -3.03 -26.41
N SER A 30 9.99 -4.16 -26.82
CA SER A 30 9.81 -5.44 -26.12
C SER A 30 10.42 -5.41 -24.70
N ILE A 31 11.53 -4.67 -24.51
CA ILE A 31 12.12 -4.47 -23.19
C ILE A 31 11.14 -3.68 -22.31
N TYR A 32 10.57 -2.57 -22.80
CA TYR A 32 9.58 -1.79 -22.07
C TYR A 32 8.32 -2.59 -21.75
N GLN A 33 7.82 -3.40 -22.67
CA GLN A 33 6.68 -4.28 -22.44
C GLN A 33 6.96 -5.29 -21.32
N THR A 34 8.14 -5.92 -21.34
CA THR A 34 8.57 -6.87 -20.28
C THR A 34 8.61 -6.19 -18.92
N VAL A 35 9.20 -4.98 -18.84
CA VAL A 35 9.27 -4.21 -17.60
C VAL A 35 7.88 -3.81 -17.11
N THR A 36 7.03 -3.31 -18.00
CA THR A 36 5.66 -2.92 -17.67
C THR A 36 4.88 -4.11 -17.15
N HIS A 37 4.90 -5.24 -17.87
CA HIS A 37 4.21 -6.45 -17.45
C HIS A 37 4.68 -6.96 -16.08
N PHE A 38 5.98 -6.93 -15.84
CA PHE A 38 6.54 -7.29 -14.54
C PHE A 38 6.04 -6.38 -13.41
N ILE A 39 6.03 -5.05 -13.63
CA ILE A 39 5.56 -4.08 -12.64
C ILE A 39 4.06 -4.26 -12.38
N THR A 40 3.25 -4.36 -13.43
CA THR A 40 1.80 -4.52 -13.29
C THR A 40 1.42 -5.83 -12.59
N GLY A 41 2.15 -6.90 -12.87
CA GLY A 41 1.95 -8.19 -12.20
C GLY A 41 2.18 -8.14 -10.68
N GLN A 42 3.04 -7.23 -10.19
CA GLN A 42 3.27 -7.05 -8.74
C GLN A 42 2.25 -6.15 -8.06
N LEU A 43 1.63 -5.21 -8.79
CA LEU A 43 0.71 -4.22 -8.22
C LEU A 43 -0.73 -4.73 -8.09
N GLY A 44 -1.12 -5.71 -8.90
CA GLY A 44 -2.50 -6.18 -9.01
C GLY A 44 -3.38 -5.27 -9.87
N GLU A 45 -4.51 -5.80 -10.34
CA GLU A 45 -5.39 -5.16 -11.33
C GLU A 45 -6.15 -3.93 -10.81
N SER A 46 -6.35 -3.83 -9.49
CA SER A 46 -7.15 -2.75 -8.88
C SER A 46 -6.33 -1.53 -8.43
N ALA A 47 -5.04 -1.54 -8.62
CA ALA A 47 -4.19 -0.42 -8.23
C ALA A 47 -4.29 0.75 -9.23
N ASP A 48 -4.42 1.97 -8.71
CA ASP A 48 -4.33 3.22 -9.49
C ASP A 48 -2.86 3.65 -9.55
N TYR A 49 -2.23 3.46 -10.70
CA TYR A 49 -0.79 3.71 -10.86
C TYR A 49 -0.44 4.36 -12.20
N ASP A 50 0.70 5.02 -12.24
CA ASP A 50 1.36 5.54 -13.43
C ASP A 50 2.81 5.07 -13.45
N ILE A 51 3.23 4.47 -14.58
CA ILE A 51 4.58 3.94 -14.78
C ILE A 51 5.27 4.77 -15.86
N GLN A 52 6.38 5.39 -15.51
CA GLN A 52 7.22 6.12 -16.45
C GLN A 52 8.60 5.46 -16.49
N ILE A 53 8.91 4.78 -17.61
CA ILE A 53 10.21 4.15 -17.82
C ILE A 53 11.12 5.16 -18.54
N SER A 54 12.33 5.34 -18.01
CA SER A 54 13.33 6.19 -18.64
C SER A 54 13.73 5.62 -20.01
N PRO A 55 13.92 6.46 -21.04
CA PRO A 55 14.30 5.99 -22.36
C PRO A 55 15.68 5.33 -22.33
N LEU A 56 15.80 4.20 -23.03
CA LEU A 56 17.07 3.55 -23.29
C LEU A 56 17.87 4.33 -24.33
N ASP A 57 19.21 4.26 -24.27
CA ASP A 57 20.06 4.85 -25.28
C ASP A 57 19.74 4.25 -26.67
N ASN A 58 19.44 5.08 -27.64
CA ASN A 58 19.10 4.66 -29.02
C ASN A 58 20.25 3.90 -29.71
N ARG A 59 21.47 4.03 -29.21
CA ARG A 59 22.66 3.30 -29.71
C ARG A 59 22.78 1.90 -29.11
N LEU A 60 21.99 1.57 -28.09
CA LEU A 60 22.00 0.27 -27.45
C LEU A 60 21.46 -0.80 -28.41
N LYS A 61 22.33 -1.69 -28.87
CA LYS A 61 22.03 -2.81 -29.78
C LYS A 61 22.27 -4.11 -29.04
N LEU A 62 21.21 -4.72 -28.58
CA LEU A 62 21.26 -6.04 -27.90
C LEU A 62 20.88 -7.14 -28.89
N PRO A 63 21.56 -8.28 -28.88
CA PRO A 63 21.16 -9.43 -29.71
C PRO A 63 19.70 -9.81 -29.40
N GLN A 64 18.94 -10.19 -30.42
CA GLN A 64 17.59 -10.68 -30.23
C GLN A 64 17.61 -11.94 -29.35
N CYS A 65 16.74 -11.97 -28.34
CA CYS A 65 16.57 -13.14 -27.49
C CYS A 65 15.87 -14.27 -28.25
N ALA A 66 16.35 -15.49 -28.08
CA ALA A 66 15.72 -16.66 -28.67
C ALA A 66 14.45 -17.06 -27.94
N ASP A 67 14.35 -16.72 -26.66
CA ASP A 67 13.21 -16.97 -25.78
C ASP A 67 12.66 -15.66 -25.20
N GLN A 68 11.70 -15.75 -24.29
CA GLN A 68 11.10 -14.59 -23.64
C GLN A 68 12.10 -13.85 -22.75
N LEU A 69 12.03 -12.53 -22.75
CA LEU A 69 12.77 -11.70 -21.82
C LEU A 69 12.23 -11.89 -20.40
N THR A 70 13.12 -11.95 -19.41
CA THR A 70 12.77 -12.06 -18.01
C THR A 70 13.11 -10.77 -17.29
N ALA A 71 12.15 -10.20 -16.59
CA ALA A 71 12.38 -9.03 -15.72
C ALA A 71 12.60 -9.48 -14.27
N PHE A 72 13.43 -8.73 -13.53
CA PHE A 72 13.76 -9.00 -12.13
C PHE A 72 14.11 -7.72 -11.38
N THR A 73 13.95 -7.75 -10.06
CA THR A 73 14.48 -6.71 -9.17
C THR A 73 15.72 -7.22 -8.45
N ALA A 74 16.59 -6.31 -8.00
CA ALA A 74 17.71 -6.68 -7.17
C ALA A 74 17.18 -7.37 -5.90
N HIS A 75 17.76 -8.53 -5.55
CA HIS A 75 17.41 -9.33 -4.37
C HIS A 75 15.93 -9.76 -4.29
N ASN A 76 15.21 -9.77 -5.42
CA ASN A 76 13.76 -10.05 -5.48
C ASN A 76 12.90 -9.16 -4.57
N GLU A 77 13.36 -7.94 -4.30
CA GLU A 77 12.58 -7.00 -3.50
C GLU A 77 11.31 -6.54 -4.23
N PRO A 78 10.18 -6.42 -3.53
CA PRO A 78 8.95 -5.90 -4.12
C PRO A 78 9.13 -4.43 -4.52
N LEU A 79 8.54 -4.06 -5.65
CA LEU A 79 8.54 -2.68 -6.12
C LEU A 79 7.72 -1.79 -5.18
N ARG A 80 8.22 -0.58 -4.98
CA ARG A 80 7.56 0.46 -4.17
C ARG A 80 7.31 1.70 -5.02
N ALA A 81 6.33 2.50 -4.60
CA ALA A 81 6.14 3.82 -5.19
C ALA A 81 7.41 4.67 -5.09
N GLY A 82 7.73 5.40 -6.15
CA GLY A 82 8.93 6.20 -6.29
C GLY A 82 9.82 5.74 -7.44
N ARG A 83 11.11 5.96 -7.34
CA ARG A 83 12.07 5.53 -8.35
C ARG A 83 12.29 4.02 -8.27
N PHE A 84 12.38 3.37 -9.41
CA PHE A 84 12.68 1.95 -9.50
C PHE A 84 13.86 1.66 -10.45
N SER A 85 14.46 0.49 -10.26
CA SER A 85 15.40 -0.11 -11.17
C SER A 85 15.00 -1.58 -11.37
N VAL A 86 14.70 -1.95 -12.61
CA VAL A 86 14.29 -3.30 -13.01
C VAL A 86 15.30 -3.83 -14.01
N GLY A 87 15.89 -4.99 -13.70
CA GLY A 87 16.74 -5.73 -14.62
C GLY A 87 15.90 -6.46 -15.65
N VAL A 88 16.38 -6.49 -16.88
CA VAL A 88 15.84 -7.34 -17.96
C VAL A 88 16.98 -8.20 -18.47
N ARG A 89 16.75 -9.51 -18.55
CA ARG A 89 17.74 -10.45 -19.06
C ARG A 89 17.18 -11.32 -20.18
N CYS A 90 18.05 -11.66 -21.09
CA CYS A 90 17.94 -12.77 -22.00
C CYS A 90 18.90 -13.86 -21.57
N SER A 91 18.38 -15.01 -21.15
CA SER A 91 19.20 -16.14 -20.70
C SER A 91 19.56 -17.07 -21.84
N GLU A 92 18.77 -17.06 -22.92
CA GLU A 92 18.91 -17.97 -24.05
C GLU A 92 19.26 -17.23 -25.34
N GLY A 93 20.15 -17.86 -26.13
CA GLY A 93 20.62 -17.31 -27.40
C GLY A 93 22.15 -17.35 -27.49
N PRO A 94 22.73 -16.94 -28.64
CA PRO A 94 24.16 -17.02 -28.89
C PRO A 94 24.99 -16.11 -27.98
N LYS A 95 24.38 -15.05 -27.42
CA LYS A 95 25.03 -14.12 -26.47
C LYS A 95 24.02 -13.70 -25.42
N PRO A 96 23.98 -14.34 -24.25
CA PRO A 96 23.15 -13.90 -23.13
C PRO A 96 23.51 -12.45 -22.68
N TRP A 97 22.52 -11.69 -22.27
CA TRP A 97 22.72 -10.32 -21.81
C TRP A 97 21.76 -9.94 -20.69
N SER A 98 22.14 -8.93 -19.94
CA SER A 98 21.30 -8.33 -18.91
C SER A 98 21.56 -6.83 -18.86
N ILE A 99 20.49 -6.06 -18.75
CA ILE A 99 20.53 -4.60 -18.58
C ILE A 99 19.60 -4.18 -17.45
N TYR A 100 19.81 -2.97 -16.94
CA TYR A 100 18.88 -2.36 -16.00
C TYR A 100 18.16 -1.21 -16.67
N THR A 101 16.85 -1.17 -16.49
CA THR A 101 15.98 -0.03 -16.82
C THR A 101 15.63 0.70 -15.54
N THR A 102 15.54 2.01 -15.62
CA THR A 102 15.12 2.86 -14.49
C THR A 102 13.84 3.58 -14.83
N GLY A 103 13.14 4.05 -13.82
CA GLY A 103 11.90 4.79 -14.02
C GLY A 103 11.31 5.31 -12.72
N SER A 104 10.08 5.79 -12.82
CA SER A 104 9.27 6.19 -11.67
C SER A 104 7.93 5.48 -11.70
N LEU A 105 7.53 4.98 -10.55
CA LEU A 105 6.25 4.34 -10.28
C LEU A 105 5.47 5.23 -9.31
N LYS A 106 4.35 5.77 -9.77
CA LYS A 106 3.44 6.54 -8.95
C LYS A 106 2.23 5.66 -8.62
N ILE A 107 1.97 5.45 -7.35
CA ILE A 107 0.81 4.69 -6.87
C ILE A 107 -0.07 5.65 -6.10
N MET A 108 -1.33 5.78 -6.51
CA MET A 108 -2.32 6.59 -5.82
C MET A 108 -3.02 5.76 -4.76
N GLN A 109 -2.99 6.26 -3.53
CA GLN A 109 -3.57 5.60 -2.37
C GLN A 109 -4.67 6.45 -1.75
N GLU A 110 -5.82 5.86 -1.48
CA GLU A 110 -6.88 6.51 -0.73
C GLU A 110 -6.48 6.67 0.74
N VAL A 111 -6.55 7.91 1.22
CA VAL A 111 -6.20 8.27 2.60
C VAL A 111 -7.23 9.23 3.18
N LEU A 112 -7.39 9.22 4.49
CA LEU A 112 -8.20 10.21 5.18
C LEU A 112 -7.43 11.52 5.33
N VAL A 113 -8.10 12.62 4.98
CA VAL A 113 -7.61 13.98 5.14
C VAL A 113 -8.61 14.82 5.94
N LEU A 114 -8.11 15.90 6.55
CA LEU A 114 -8.93 16.91 7.21
C LEU A 114 -9.55 17.88 6.20
N THR A 115 -10.85 18.11 6.28
CA THR A 115 -11.57 19.13 5.49
C THR A 115 -11.47 20.54 6.09
N ARG A 116 -11.06 20.66 7.36
CA ARG A 116 -10.88 21.90 8.12
C ARG A 116 -9.77 21.74 9.16
N PRO A 117 -9.18 22.82 9.67
CA PRO A 117 -8.15 22.75 10.69
C PRO A 117 -8.70 22.18 12.00
N VAL A 118 -7.85 21.42 12.71
CA VAL A 118 -8.18 20.77 13.97
C VAL A 118 -7.11 21.09 15.01
N SER A 119 -7.53 21.45 16.22
CA SER A 119 -6.65 21.75 17.34
C SER A 119 -6.28 20.48 18.11
N ARG A 120 -5.16 20.55 18.84
CA ARG A 120 -4.75 19.47 19.76
C ARG A 120 -5.87 19.18 20.78
N GLY A 121 -6.16 17.90 21.00
CA GLY A 121 -7.21 17.43 21.91
C GLY A 121 -8.61 17.47 21.33
N GLN A 122 -8.80 18.07 20.15
CA GLN A 122 -10.10 18.11 19.49
C GLN A 122 -10.50 16.72 19.01
N ILE A 123 -11.76 16.35 19.27
CA ILE A 123 -12.34 15.09 18.80
C ILE A 123 -12.70 15.23 17.33
N LEU A 124 -12.30 14.23 16.54
CA LEU A 124 -12.58 14.16 15.12
C LEU A 124 -14.01 13.63 14.88
N THR A 125 -14.77 14.36 14.10
CA THR A 125 -16.10 13.95 13.65
C THR A 125 -16.08 13.62 12.17
N ARG A 126 -17.04 12.82 11.71
CA ARG A 126 -17.18 12.44 10.29
C ARG A 126 -17.15 13.64 9.33
N GLN A 127 -17.76 14.78 9.72
CA GLN A 127 -17.80 16.00 8.91
C GLN A 127 -16.45 16.69 8.72
N MET A 128 -15.46 16.37 9.53
CA MET A 128 -14.09 16.90 9.45
C MET A 128 -13.19 16.07 8.55
N LEU A 129 -13.68 14.95 8.02
CA LEU A 129 -12.90 13.93 7.33
C LEU A 129 -13.40 13.77 5.91
N ALA A 130 -12.46 13.60 4.98
CA ALA A 130 -12.72 13.20 3.60
C ALA A 130 -11.71 12.14 3.16
N ILE A 131 -12.08 11.33 2.17
CA ILE A 131 -11.17 10.40 1.51
C ILE A 131 -10.62 11.11 0.28
N GLU A 132 -9.30 11.16 0.16
CA GLU A 132 -8.62 11.71 -1.00
C GLU A 132 -7.52 10.76 -1.48
N LYS A 133 -7.27 10.76 -2.79
CA LYS A 133 -6.15 10.04 -3.37
C LYS A 133 -4.86 10.85 -3.18
N ARG A 134 -3.83 10.21 -2.67
CA ARG A 134 -2.49 10.77 -2.47
C ARG A 134 -1.43 9.83 -3.04
N ASP A 135 -0.36 10.42 -3.53
CA ASP A 135 0.81 9.67 -3.99
C ASP A 135 1.45 8.93 -2.79
N GLN A 136 1.48 7.61 -2.85
CA GLN A 136 2.01 6.74 -1.80
C GLN A 136 3.48 7.06 -1.47
N ALA A 137 4.29 7.49 -2.45
CA ALA A 137 5.68 7.86 -2.23
C ALA A 137 5.85 9.06 -1.27
N ARG A 138 4.81 9.89 -1.12
CA ARG A 138 4.77 11.05 -0.23
C ARG A 138 4.16 10.75 1.13
N LEU A 139 3.57 9.58 1.32
CA LEU A 139 2.97 9.17 2.58
C LEU A 139 4.06 8.63 3.50
N ARG A 140 4.18 9.22 4.69
CA ARG A 140 5.14 8.78 5.71
C ARG A 140 4.41 8.18 6.90
N GLY A 141 4.84 7.01 7.33
CA GLY A 141 4.22 6.27 8.42
C GLY A 141 2.90 5.62 8.00
N GLY A 142 2.22 5.02 8.96
CA GLY A 142 0.89 4.44 8.75
C GLY A 142 -0.18 5.52 8.67
N TYR A 143 -1.19 5.31 7.86
CA TYR A 143 -2.31 6.23 7.65
C TYR A 143 -3.64 5.48 7.68
N PHE A 144 -4.71 6.23 7.89
CA PHE A 144 -6.06 5.70 7.85
C PHE A 144 -6.68 5.94 6.46
N ASN A 145 -7.50 5.00 6.03
CA ASN A 145 -8.27 5.06 4.78
C ASN A 145 -9.78 4.88 4.98
N ARG A 146 -10.22 4.70 6.23
CA ARG A 146 -11.64 4.54 6.58
C ARG A 146 -12.02 5.51 7.69
N ILE A 147 -13.12 6.21 7.50
CA ILE A 147 -13.63 7.23 8.44
C ILE A 147 -13.94 6.62 9.80
N GLU A 148 -14.53 5.43 9.83
CA GLU A 148 -14.93 4.73 11.04
C GLU A 148 -13.75 4.43 11.98
N SER A 149 -12.56 4.30 11.41
CA SER A 149 -11.32 4.03 12.16
C SER A 149 -10.80 5.26 12.91
N VAL A 150 -11.28 6.46 12.55
CA VAL A 150 -10.77 7.75 13.06
C VAL A 150 -11.87 8.55 13.77
N GLU A 151 -13.13 8.31 13.45
CA GLU A 151 -14.26 8.96 14.10
C GLU A 151 -14.22 8.75 15.61
N ASN A 152 -14.38 9.82 16.38
CA ASN A 152 -14.28 9.87 17.84
C ASN A 152 -12.86 9.71 18.42
N LYS A 153 -11.80 9.67 17.59
CA LYS A 153 -10.43 9.86 18.08
C LYS A 153 -10.15 11.33 18.32
N GLN A 154 -9.16 11.61 19.18
CA GLN A 154 -8.69 12.98 19.42
C GLN A 154 -7.38 13.24 18.66
N SER A 155 -7.22 14.48 18.20
CA SER A 155 -5.97 14.92 17.60
C SER A 155 -4.89 15.13 18.68
N LEU A 156 -3.69 14.61 18.46
CA LEU A 156 -2.55 14.78 19.36
C LEU A 156 -1.81 16.12 19.15
N ARG A 157 -2.10 16.84 18.05
CA ARG A 157 -1.45 18.11 17.70
C ARG A 157 -2.39 18.97 16.84
N ASN A 158 -2.00 20.24 16.61
CA ASN A 158 -2.68 21.10 15.68
C ASN A 158 -2.41 20.60 14.25
N LEU A 159 -3.45 20.41 13.45
CA LEU A 159 -3.37 19.92 12.08
C LEU A 159 -4.12 20.88 11.16
N PRO A 160 -3.49 21.38 10.09
CA PRO A 160 -4.16 22.21 9.10
C PRO A 160 -5.08 21.39 8.17
N THR A 161 -5.96 22.09 7.44
CA THR A 161 -6.77 21.50 6.36
C THR A 161 -5.89 20.75 5.37
N GLY A 162 -6.39 19.63 4.82
CA GLY A 162 -5.67 18.77 3.87
C GLY A 162 -4.62 17.86 4.51
N SER A 163 -4.43 17.92 5.84
CA SER A 163 -3.53 17.00 6.54
C SER A 163 -4.00 15.56 6.45
N VAL A 164 -3.10 14.66 6.08
CA VAL A 164 -3.36 13.21 6.12
C VAL A 164 -3.42 12.75 7.58
N ILE A 165 -4.44 11.96 7.90
CA ILE A 165 -4.58 11.36 9.23
C ILE A 165 -3.72 10.12 9.31
N THR A 166 -2.70 10.18 10.18
CA THR A 166 -1.75 9.10 10.42
C THR A 166 -1.92 8.52 11.82
N PHE A 167 -1.37 7.33 12.05
CA PHE A 167 -1.42 6.68 13.37
C PHE A 167 -0.73 7.52 14.47
N ASN A 168 0.22 8.40 14.07
CA ASN A 168 0.99 9.22 15.01
C ASN A 168 0.35 10.56 15.35
N ASN A 169 -0.75 10.95 14.69
CA ASN A 169 -1.37 12.25 14.93
C ASN A 169 -2.75 12.20 15.59
N VAL A 170 -3.24 10.99 15.87
CA VAL A 170 -4.50 10.76 16.60
C VAL A 170 -4.35 9.68 17.66
N SER A 171 -5.18 9.72 18.66
CA SER A 171 -5.32 8.67 19.69
C SER A 171 -6.81 8.49 20.04
N ASP A 172 -7.13 7.42 20.75
CA ASP A 172 -8.46 7.26 21.29
C ASP A 172 -8.77 8.40 22.28
N ALA A 173 -9.95 8.97 22.18
CA ALA A 173 -10.37 10.06 23.07
C ALA A 173 -10.60 9.51 24.47
N VAL A 174 -10.04 10.19 25.47
CA VAL A 174 -10.34 9.91 26.87
C VAL A 174 -11.78 10.37 27.15
N LEU A 175 -12.69 9.40 27.31
CA LEU A 175 -14.11 9.63 27.53
C LEU A 175 -14.48 9.79 29.01
N ILE A 176 -13.65 9.24 29.89
CA ILE A 176 -13.80 9.30 31.34
C ILE A 176 -12.44 9.65 31.94
N LYS A 177 -12.39 10.68 32.76
CA LYS A 177 -11.17 11.09 33.48
C LYS A 177 -11.12 10.49 34.88
N ARG A 178 -9.92 10.24 35.37
CA ARG A 178 -9.73 9.85 36.78
C ARG A 178 -10.36 10.86 37.72
N GLY A 179 -11.13 10.37 38.68
CA GLY A 179 -11.85 11.19 39.66
C GLY A 179 -13.23 11.66 39.19
N GLU A 180 -13.61 11.42 37.95
CA GLU A 180 -14.90 11.79 37.38
C GLU A 180 -16.04 10.98 38.04
N SER A 181 -17.17 11.64 38.31
CA SER A 181 -18.43 11.01 38.74
C SER A 181 -19.11 10.42 37.52
N ILE A 182 -19.37 9.12 37.56
CA ILE A 182 -19.90 8.36 36.41
C ILE A 182 -21.06 7.46 36.83
N THR A 183 -21.88 7.09 35.86
CA THR A 183 -22.91 6.07 36.04
C THR A 183 -22.36 4.69 35.72
N ILE A 184 -22.53 3.74 36.64
CA ILE A 184 -22.27 2.32 36.44
C ILE A 184 -23.58 1.67 36.04
N SER A 185 -23.65 1.04 34.88
CA SER A 185 -24.81 0.27 34.41
C SER A 185 -24.51 -1.21 34.49
N ALA A 186 -25.40 -1.98 35.09
CA ALA A 186 -25.36 -3.43 35.06
C ALA A 186 -26.67 -3.93 34.46
N SER A 187 -26.58 -4.61 33.31
CA SER A 187 -27.74 -5.14 32.60
C SER A 187 -27.67 -6.66 32.57
N SER A 188 -28.77 -7.31 32.94
CA SER A 188 -29.02 -8.75 32.74
C SER A 188 -30.42 -8.95 32.17
N PRO A 189 -30.75 -10.12 31.61
CA PRO A 189 -32.10 -10.39 31.17
C PRO A 189 -33.09 -10.18 32.33
N GLY A 190 -33.99 -9.19 32.16
CA GLY A 190 -35.05 -8.88 33.13
C GLY A 190 -34.77 -7.72 34.11
N TYR A 191 -33.54 -7.20 34.20
CA TYR A 191 -33.27 -6.02 35.04
C TYR A 191 -32.11 -5.14 34.49
N ASN A 192 -32.21 -3.84 34.76
CA ASN A 192 -31.17 -2.87 34.48
C ASN A 192 -30.98 -2.00 35.73
N VAL A 193 -29.80 -2.09 36.34
CA VAL A 193 -29.46 -1.33 37.55
C VAL A 193 -28.46 -0.25 37.19
N ARG A 194 -28.68 0.98 37.68
CA ARG A 194 -27.75 2.09 37.56
C ARG A 194 -27.30 2.54 38.93
N MET A 195 -26.02 2.78 39.09
CA MET A 195 -25.40 3.20 40.35
C MET A 195 -24.41 4.32 40.07
N GLN A 196 -24.22 5.19 41.07
CA GLN A 196 -23.19 6.24 41.00
C GLN A 196 -21.81 5.64 41.35
N GLY A 197 -20.82 6.01 40.57
CA GLY A 197 -19.45 5.63 40.77
C GLY A 197 -18.46 6.77 40.56
N LYS A 198 -17.24 6.53 40.97
CA LYS A 198 -16.10 7.43 40.72
C LYS A 198 -15.02 6.68 39.99
N ALA A 199 -14.57 7.22 38.84
CA ALA A 199 -13.51 6.61 38.05
C ALA A 199 -12.16 6.68 38.80
N MET A 200 -11.44 5.57 38.86
CA MET A 200 -10.13 5.47 39.52
C MET A 200 -8.98 5.68 38.55
N MET A 201 -9.24 5.72 37.25
CA MET A 201 -8.28 5.94 36.19
C MET A 201 -8.98 6.50 34.95
N ASP A 202 -8.18 7.06 34.01
CA ASP A 202 -8.69 7.49 32.72
C ASP A 202 -9.19 6.30 31.92
N GLY A 203 -10.19 6.52 31.06
CA GLY A 203 -10.78 5.50 30.22
C GLY A 203 -11.14 5.96 28.82
N VAL A 204 -10.77 5.19 27.81
CA VAL A 204 -11.21 5.34 26.43
C VAL A 204 -12.35 4.37 26.15
N LYS A 205 -13.11 4.59 25.07
CA LYS A 205 -14.24 3.73 24.69
C LYS A 205 -13.81 2.25 24.56
N GLY A 206 -14.57 1.35 25.18
CA GLY A 206 -14.30 -0.09 25.17
C GLY A 206 -13.23 -0.55 26.17
N GLN A 207 -12.55 0.37 26.83
CA GLN A 207 -11.54 0.03 27.82
C GLN A 207 -12.20 -0.35 29.16
N SER A 208 -11.70 -1.41 29.81
CA SER A 208 -12.08 -1.77 31.17
C SER A 208 -11.28 -0.91 32.15
N ILE A 209 -12.00 -0.18 33.02
CA ILE A 209 -11.42 0.70 34.03
C ILE A 209 -11.91 0.31 35.43
N ARG A 210 -11.09 0.65 36.44
CA ARG A 210 -11.51 0.51 37.85
C ARG A 210 -12.37 1.69 38.23
N VAL A 211 -13.52 1.40 38.85
CA VAL A 211 -14.49 2.39 39.33
C VAL A 211 -14.89 2.05 40.77
N LYS A 212 -14.97 3.06 41.61
CA LYS A 212 -15.44 2.93 43.01
C LYS A 212 -16.94 3.24 43.05
N ASN A 213 -17.76 2.26 43.47
CA ASN A 213 -19.16 2.51 43.71
C ASN A 213 -19.29 3.41 44.93
N VAL A 214 -20.04 4.52 44.80
CA VAL A 214 -20.17 5.52 45.87
C VAL A 214 -20.97 4.98 47.04
N SER A 215 -22.04 4.19 46.80
CA SER A 215 -22.95 3.69 47.85
C SER A 215 -22.32 2.55 48.65
N SER A 216 -21.64 1.60 48.00
CA SER A 216 -21.08 0.44 48.69
C SER A 216 -19.57 0.61 49.06
N GLY A 217 -18.92 1.63 48.55
CA GLY A 217 -17.48 1.84 48.71
C GLY A 217 -16.59 0.81 47.98
N ARG A 218 -17.16 -0.20 47.33
CA ARG A 218 -16.43 -1.28 46.63
C ARG A 218 -15.85 -0.78 45.32
N THR A 219 -14.65 -1.25 44.98
CA THR A 219 -14.03 -1.04 43.67
C THR A 219 -14.33 -2.22 42.77
N ILE A 220 -14.84 -1.92 41.59
CA ILE A 220 -15.18 -2.90 40.55
C ILE A 220 -14.52 -2.53 39.23
N THR A 221 -14.45 -3.47 38.30
CA THR A 221 -14.02 -3.23 36.92
C THR A 221 -15.24 -3.09 36.03
N ALA A 222 -15.27 -2.05 35.20
CA ALA A 222 -16.36 -1.81 34.26
C ALA A 222 -15.84 -1.25 32.94
N THR A 223 -16.51 -1.54 31.85
CA THR A 223 -16.12 -1.13 30.50
C THR A 223 -16.72 0.23 30.16
N VAL A 224 -15.92 1.13 29.63
CA VAL A 224 -16.35 2.48 29.18
C VAL A 224 -17.21 2.36 27.92
N ILE A 225 -18.45 2.84 28.01
CA ILE A 225 -19.39 2.81 26.89
C ILE A 225 -19.45 4.17 26.17
N LYS A 226 -19.58 5.25 26.94
CA LYS A 226 -19.63 6.63 26.46
C LYS A 226 -19.23 7.58 27.61
N PRO A 227 -19.05 8.89 27.35
CA PRO A 227 -18.79 9.86 28.41
C PRO A 227 -19.74 9.70 29.58
N GLY A 228 -19.19 9.62 30.79
CA GLY A 228 -19.95 9.47 32.04
C GLY A 228 -20.65 8.12 32.27
N LEU A 229 -20.47 7.12 31.38
CA LEU A 229 -21.16 5.82 31.49
C LEU A 229 -20.20 4.66 31.29
N VAL A 230 -20.20 3.76 32.27
CA VAL A 230 -19.55 2.43 32.19
C VAL A 230 -20.55 1.32 32.37
N SER A 231 -20.25 0.14 31.82
CA SER A 231 -21.05 -1.06 31.93
C SER A 231 -20.27 -2.19 32.58
N ILE A 232 -20.95 -2.92 33.46
CA ILE A 232 -20.49 -4.24 33.92
C ILE A 232 -21.14 -5.26 32.99
N ILE A 233 -20.33 -5.93 32.18
CA ILE A 233 -20.78 -7.09 31.39
C ILE A 233 -20.58 -8.30 32.29
N GLN A 234 -21.64 -8.97 32.63
CA GLN A 234 -21.62 -10.30 33.22
C GLN A 234 -21.67 -11.35 32.11
#